data_0b4d07363200eb6d6c9cc81b1f741245
#
_entry.id   0b4d07363200eb6d6c9cc81b1f741245
#
_cell.length_a   1.000
_cell.length_b   1.000
_cell.length_c   1.000
_cell.angle_alpha   90.00
_cell.angle_beta   90.00
_cell.angle_gamma   90.00
#
_symmetry.space_group_name_H-M   'P 1'
#
loop_
_entity.id
_entity.type
_entity.pdbx_description
1 polymer ?
#
loop_
_entity_poly.entity_id
_entity_poly.type
_entity_poly.pdbx_seq_one_letter_code
_entity_poly.pdbx_strand_id
1 'polypeptide(L)'
;MPQLPDIPLDGLYGDLVMDHYRNPRNRAPISDADVEAEEFNPFCGDRAILQLKLDGQGKVCAVSARSEGCSIIQAATSMLSGLLQGKSLGEVEELGERFRVSMKSGAGKSGAGENGIEEDADGLGDLLALQVVRRYPVRIKCALLPLTALEEGIKAYRAKTH
;
A
#
# COMPACT_ATOMS: atom_id res chain seq x y z
N MET A 1 -16.20 5.39 14.63
CA MET A 1 -15.63 4.36 15.49
C MET A 1 -14.73 3.44 14.68
N PRO A 2 -13.49 3.30 15.11
CA PRO A 2 -12.61 2.42 14.35
C PRO A 2 -13.11 0.99 14.42
N GLN A 3 -13.08 0.37 13.27
CA GLN A 3 -13.48 -1.02 13.16
C GLN A 3 -12.31 -1.89 13.51
N LEU A 4 -12.51 -2.80 14.41
CA LEU A 4 -11.50 -3.81 14.65
C LEU A 4 -11.44 -4.71 13.41
N PRO A 5 -10.26 -5.17 13.04
CA PRO A 5 -10.18 -6.08 11.91
C PRO A 5 -10.92 -7.37 12.23
N ASP A 6 -11.59 -7.89 11.23
CA ASP A 6 -12.33 -9.14 11.36
C ASP A 6 -11.44 -10.36 11.07
N ILE A 7 -10.14 -10.15 11.07
CA ILE A 7 -9.16 -11.20 10.86
C ILE A 7 -8.22 -11.23 12.06
N PRO A 8 -7.65 -12.40 12.37
CA PRO A 8 -6.69 -12.46 13.48
C PRO A 8 -5.43 -11.68 13.14
N LEU A 9 -5.06 -10.75 13.99
CA LEU A 9 -3.83 -9.97 13.85
C LEU A 9 -2.90 -10.26 15.02
N ASP A 10 -2.41 -11.48 15.07
CA ASP A 10 -1.44 -11.86 16.08
C ASP A 10 -0.09 -12.13 15.41
N GLY A 11 0.94 -12.17 16.23
CA GLY A 11 2.30 -12.37 15.74
C GLY A 11 2.91 -11.09 15.17
N LEU A 12 4.11 -11.24 14.61
CA LEU A 12 4.88 -10.10 14.13
C LEU A 12 4.16 -9.33 13.02
N TYR A 13 3.58 -10.03 12.07
CA TYR A 13 2.88 -9.38 10.96
C TYR A 13 1.65 -8.63 11.45
N GLY A 14 0.91 -9.22 12.38
CA GLY A 14 -0.24 -8.54 12.96
C GLY A 14 0.16 -7.29 13.72
N ASP A 15 1.27 -7.35 14.44
CA ASP A 15 1.79 -6.21 15.18
C ASP A 15 2.18 -5.07 14.24
N LEU A 16 2.80 -5.39 13.09
CA LEU A 16 3.16 -4.39 12.11
C LEU A 16 1.92 -3.72 11.50
N VAL A 17 0.90 -4.50 11.19
CA VAL A 17 -0.35 -3.95 10.66
C VAL A 17 -0.96 -2.99 11.67
N MET A 18 -1.02 -3.38 12.92
CA MET A 18 -1.62 -2.54 13.96
C MET A 18 -0.80 -1.29 14.22
N ASP A 19 0.52 -1.39 14.14
CA ASP A 19 1.36 -0.22 14.32
C ASP A 19 1.11 0.81 13.22
N HIS A 20 1.05 0.39 11.98
CA HIS A 20 0.76 1.31 10.86
C HIS A 20 -0.66 1.88 10.96
N TYR A 21 -1.60 1.11 11.45
CA TYR A 21 -2.96 1.58 11.64
C TYR A 21 -3.02 2.68 12.71
N ARG A 22 -2.33 2.46 13.83
CA ARG A 22 -2.34 3.41 14.95
C ARG A 22 -1.47 4.63 14.69
N ASN A 23 -0.40 4.45 13.94
CA ASN A 23 0.60 5.49 13.69
C ASN A 23 0.88 5.61 12.20
N PRO A 24 -0.12 6.05 11.40
CA PRO A 24 0.09 6.12 9.95
C PRO A 24 1.17 7.14 9.61
N ARG A 25 1.97 6.81 8.62
CA ARG A 25 3.11 7.62 8.19
C ARG A 25 2.75 8.45 6.97
N ASN A 26 3.48 9.55 6.79
CA ASN A 26 3.43 10.36 5.57
C ASN A 26 2.06 10.92 5.26
N ARG A 27 1.37 11.43 6.27
CA ARG A 27 0.01 11.94 6.10
C ARG A 27 -0.07 13.41 5.72
N ALA A 28 1.01 14.16 5.86
CA ALA A 28 0.97 15.59 5.60
C ALA A 28 0.71 15.86 4.11
N PRO A 29 -0.29 16.66 3.75
CA PRO A 29 -0.58 16.91 2.35
C PRO A 29 0.54 17.70 1.66
N ILE A 30 0.65 17.47 0.35
CA ILE A 30 1.62 18.16 -0.50
C ILE A 30 0.84 19.11 -1.39
N SER A 31 1.18 20.41 -1.32
CA SER A 31 0.42 21.42 -2.06
C SER A 31 0.75 21.46 -3.55
N ASP A 32 1.95 21.03 -3.93
CA ASP A 32 2.41 21.09 -5.30
C ASP A 32 2.84 19.72 -5.82
N ALA A 33 2.03 18.72 -5.53
CA ALA A 33 2.32 17.36 -5.93
C ALA A 33 2.37 17.22 -7.45
N ASP A 34 3.29 16.40 -7.92
CA ASP A 34 3.35 16.05 -9.36
C ASP A 34 2.39 14.94 -9.70
N VAL A 35 2.25 13.97 -8.81
CA VAL A 35 1.32 12.86 -8.97
C VAL A 35 0.25 12.97 -7.90
N GLU A 36 -1.00 12.95 -8.30
CA GLU A 36 -2.12 12.93 -7.38
C GLU A 36 -3.03 11.76 -7.74
N ALA A 37 -3.44 11.03 -6.73
CA ALA A 37 -4.21 9.82 -6.92
C ALA A 37 -5.27 9.70 -5.83
N GLU A 38 -6.46 9.31 -6.25
CA GLU A 38 -7.52 9.01 -5.30
C GLU A 38 -8.34 7.85 -5.86
N GLU A 39 -8.66 6.92 -5.01
CA GLU A 39 -9.49 5.78 -5.38
C GLU A 39 -10.49 5.51 -4.27
N PHE A 40 -11.69 5.17 -4.66
CA PHE A 40 -12.78 4.93 -3.73
C PHE A 40 -13.44 3.60 -4.05
N ASN A 41 -13.66 2.79 -3.02
CA ASN A 41 -14.39 1.54 -3.17
C ASN A 41 -15.81 1.73 -2.60
N PRO A 42 -16.82 1.86 -3.46
CA PRO A 42 -18.17 2.14 -2.97
C PRO A 42 -18.79 0.98 -2.17
N PHE A 43 -18.28 -0.22 -2.33
CA PHE A 43 -18.86 -1.37 -1.63
C PHE A 43 -18.54 -1.37 -0.15
N CYS A 44 -17.38 -0.86 0.24
CA CYS A 44 -16.98 -0.84 1.63
C CYS A 44 -16.69 0.57 2.15
N GLY A 45 -16.80 1.58 1.30
CA GLY A 45 -16.56 2.96 1.72
C GLY A 45 -15.10 3.31 1.92
N ASP A 46 -14.19 2.45 1.48
CA ASP A 46 -12.77 2.73 1.59
C ASP A 46 -12.34 3.78 0.57
N ARG A 47 -11.40 4.62 0.97
CA ARG A 47 -10.83 5.65 0.10
C ARG A 47 -9.35 5.74 0.38
N ALA A 48 -8.56 5.88 -0.70
CA ALA A 48 -7.12 6.12 -0.58
C ALA A 48 -6.76 7.36 -1.38
N ILE A 49 -5.95 8.23 -0.80
CA ILE A 49 -5.50 9.48 -1.42
C ILE A 49 -3.99 9.53 -1.31
N LEU A 50 -3.31 9.57 -2.44
CA LEU A 50 -1.85 9.60 -2.47
C LEU A 50 -1.36 10.76 -3.32
N GLN A 51 -0.29 11.38 -2.86
CA GLN A 51 0.37 12.46 -3.57
C GLN A 51 1.86 12.20 -3.57
N LEU A 52 2.51 12.44 -4.70
CA LEU A 52 3.95 12.30 -4.82
C LEU A 52 4.55 13.58 -5.39
N LYS A 53 5.66 14.00 -4.81
CA LYS A 53 6.46 15.07 -5.35
C LYS A 53 7.72 14.46 -5.95
N LEU A 54 8.06 14.84 -7.17
CA LEU A 54 9.24 14.32 -7.85
C LEU A 54 10.35 15.35 -7.85
N ASP A 55 11.59 14.88 -7.77
CA ASP A 55 12.74 15.77 -7.86
C ASP A 55 13.14 15.98 -9.32
N GLY A 56 14.23 16.69 -9.54
CA GLY A 56 14.69 16.98 -10.90
C GLY A 56 15.14 15.77 -11.69
N GLN A 57 15.32 14.64 -11.03
CA GLN A 57 15.70 13.38 -11.68
C GLN A 57 14.51 12.43 -11.85
N GLY A 58 13.31 12.90 -11.52
CA GLY A 58 12.11 12.07 -11.65
C GLY A 58 11.93 11.05 -10.54
N LYS A 59 12.61 11.23 -9.43
CA LYS A 59 12.47 10.34 -8.28
C LYS A 59 11.56 10.95 -7.22
N VAL A 60 10.87 10.10 -6.49
CA VAL A 60 9.96 10.55 -5.44
C VAL A 60 10.78 11.17 -4.30
N CYS A 61 10.55 12.45 -4.04
CA CYS A 61 11.22 13.13 -2.95
C CYS A 61 10.30 13.46 -1.77
N ALA A 62 8.98 13.37 -1.98
CA ALA A 62 8.03 13.53 -0.89
C ALA A 62 6.79 12.71 -1.20
N VAL A 63 6.18 12.18 -0.15
CA VAL A 63 4.99 11.33 -0.25
C VAL A 63 3.94 11.83 0.73
N SER A 64 2.69 11.89 0.29
CA SER A 64 1.55 12.04 1.18
C SER A 64 0.60 10.88 0.92
N ALA A 65 0.18 10.22 1.98
CA ALA A 65 -0.70 9.07 1.86
C ALA A 65 -1.73 9.09 2.98
N ARG A 66 -2.98 9.17 2.61
CA ARG A 66 -4.10 9.21 3.54
C ARG A 66 -5.16 8.22 3.08
N SER A 67 -5.89 7.69 4.02
CA SER A 67 -6.99 6.79 3.68
C SER A 67 -8.09 6.86 4.72
N GLU A 68 -9.26 6.44 4.30
CA GLU A 68 -10.43 6.31 5.15
C GLU A 68 -10.99 4.91 4.92
N GLY A 69 -11.43 4.28 5.99
CA GLY A 69 -12.00 2.96 5.89
C GLY A 69 -11.48 2.04 6.99
N CYS A 70 -11.41 0.75 6.69
CA CYS A 70 -11.04 -0.24 7.68
C CYS A 70 -9.57 -0.14 8.07
N SER A 71 -9.19 -0.87 9.12
CA SER A 71 -7.81 -0.85 9.59
C SER A 71 -6.83 -1.36 8.53
N ILE A 72 -7.26 -2.28 7.68
CA ILE A 72 -6.38 -2.84 6.66
C ILE A 72 -6.01 -1.80 5.61
N ILE A 73 -6.98 -1.02 5.12
CA ILE A 73 -6.63 0.00 4.12
C ILE A 73 -5.75 1.09 4.75
N GLN A 74 -6.02 1.45 5.99
CA GLN A 74 -5.21 2.47 6.64
C GLN A 74 -3.78 1.99 6.85
N ALA A 75 -3.61 0.75 7.28
CA ALA A 75 -2.27 0.17 7.44
C ALA A 75 -1.57 0.04 6.09
N ALA A 76 -2.27 -0.46 5.07
CA ALA A 76 -1.68 -0.66 3.75
C ALA A 76 -1.21 0.66 3.14
N THR A 77 -2.02 1.71 3.29
CA THR A 77 -1.67 3.02 2.77
C THR A 77 -0.39 3.55 3.43
N SER A 78 -0.31 3.40 4.74
CA SER A 78 0.88 3.82 5.50
C SER A 78 2.11 3.00 5.10
N MET A 79 1.97 1.69 5.00
CA MET A 79 3.07 0.79 4.64
C MET A 79 3.60 1.12 3.24
N LEU A 80 2.69 1.28 2.30
CA LEU A 80 3.07 1.61 0.93
C LEU A 80 3.83 2.93 0.88
N SER A 81 3.34 3.93 1.60
CA SER A 81 3.96 5.25 1.57
C SER A 81 5.43 5.21 2.00
N GLY A 82 5.76 4.35 2.93
CA GLY A 82 7.12 4.27 3.46
C GLY A 82 8.13 3.69 2.47
N LEU A 83 7.67 3.07 1.40
CA LEU A 83 8.54 2.44 0.42
C LEU A 83 8.73 3.26 -0.85
N LEU A 84 8.05 4.39 -0.98
CA LEU A 84 8.03 5.13 -2.24
C LEU A 84 9.16 6.12 -2.38
N GLN A 85 9.64 6.66 -1.28
CA GLN A 85 10.61 7.73 -1.34
C GLN A 85 11.93 7.25 -1.95
N GLY A 86 12.49 8.07 -2.84
CA GLY A 86 13.74 7.77 -3.50
C GLY A 86 13.62 6.90 -4.74
N LYS A 87 12.41 6.47 -5.08
CA LYS A 87 12.18 5.61 -6.24
C LYS A 87 11.73 6.41 -7.45
N SER A 88 12.10 5.94 -8.63
CA SER A 88 11.51 6.44 -9.87
C SER A 88 10.09 5.89 -10.01
N LEU A 89 9.30 6.48 -10.91
CA LEU A 89 7.95 5.97 -11.14
C LEU A 89 7.97 4.55 -11.67
N GLY A 90 8.96 4.19 -12.48
CA GLY A 90 9.09 2.82 -12.95
C GLY A 90 9.36 1.85 -11.80
N GLU A 91 10.21 2.25 -10.85
CA GLU A 91 10.49 1.43 -9.68
C GLU A 91 9.25 1.30 -8.78
N VAL A 92 8.46 2.37 -8.68
CA VAL A 92 7.20 2.32 -7.94
C VAL A 92 6.24 1.31 -8.59
N GLU A 93 6.17 1.31 -9.90
CA GLU A 93 5.30 0.38 -10.62
C GLU A 93 5.77 -1.07 -10.44
N GLU A 94 7.07 -1.30 -10.45
CA GLU A 94 7.60 -2.63 -10.19
C GLU A 94 7.28 -3.11 -8.78
N LEU A 95 7.45 -2.22 -7.81
CA LEU A 95 7.09 -2.53 -6.42
C LEU A 95 5.62 -2.91 -6.33
N GLY A 96 4.76 -2.15 -7.01
CA GLY A 96 3.35 -2.41 -7.02
C GLY A 96 3.01 -3.77 -7.60
N GLU A 97 3.67 -4.14 -8.69
CA GLU A 97 3.43 -5.44 -9.31
C GLU A 97 3.85 -6.59 -8.39
N ARG A 98 5.00 -6.43 -7.74
CA ARG A 98 5.46 -7.44 -6.78
C ARG A 98 4.49 -7.59 -5.62
N PHE A 99 3.98 -6.46 -5.11
CA PHE A 99 3.00 -6.52 -4.04
C PHE A 99 1.71 -7.20 -4.49
N ARG A 100 1.23 -6.85 -5.68
CA ARG A 100 0.01 -7.46 -6.23
C ARG A 100 0.18 -8.97 -6.37
N VAL A 101 1.32 -9.39 -6.91
CA VAL A 101 1.60 -10.81 -7.06
C VAL A 101 1.66 -11.51 -5.70
N SER A 102 2.30 -10.87 -4.71
CA SER A 102 2.40 -11.47 -3.38
C SER A 102 1.03 -11.68 -2.74
N MET A 103 0.09 -10.77 -3.00
CA MET A 103 -1.25 -10.90 -2.45
C MET A 103 -2.08 -11.95 -3.16
N LYS A 104 -1.82 -12.17 -4.45
CA LYS A 104 -2.56 -13.18 -5.21
C LYS A 104 -2.05 -14.59 -4.96
N SER A 105 -0.76 -14.74 -4.82
CA SER A 105 -0.14 -16.07 -4.77
C SER A 105 -0.28 -16.74 -3.42
N GLY A 106 -0.92 -16.08 -2.47
CA GLY A 106 -0.99 -16.62 -1.12
C GLY A 106 -1.94 -17.77 -0.94
N ALA A 107 -3.00 -17.83 -1.74
CA ALA A 107 -4.02 -18.84 -1.54
C ALA A 107 -3.49 -20.21 -1.95
N GLY A 108 -3.41 -21.10 -1.02
CA GLY A 108 -3.00 -22.47 -1.30
C GLY A 108 -1.51 -22.68 -1.53
N LYS A 109 -0.72 -21.63 -1.45
CA LYS A 109 0.72 -21.79 -1.58
C LYS A 109 1.39 -21.75 -0.22
N SER A 110 2.33 -22.66 -0.07
CA SER A 110 3.10 -22.72 1.16
C SER A 110 4.47 -22.05 0.97
N GLY A 111 4.55 -21.10 0.07
CA GLY A 111 5.82 -20.49 -0.26
C GLY A 111 6.49 -19.77 0.89
N ALA A 112 5.72 -19.25 1.80
CA ALA A 112 6.28 -18.54 2.94
C ALA A 112 6.81 -19.47 4.01
N GLY A 113 6.66 -20.74 3.82
CA GLY A 113 7.03 -21.70 4.83
C GLY A 113 6.06 -21.65 6.00
N GLU A 114 6.32 -22.47 6.96
CA GLU A 114 5.43 -22.65 8.10
C GLU A 114 5.40 -21.46 9.03
N ASN A 115 6.44 -20.67 9.02
CA ASN A 115 6.54 -19.52 9.89
C ASN A 115 5.83 -18.31 9.33
N GLY A 116 5.44 -18.36 8.07
CA GLY A 116 4.80 -17.23 7.43
C GLY A 116 5.73 -16.04 7.22
N ILE A 117 7.01 -16.22 7.44
CA ILE A 117 7.99 -15.15 7.28
C ILE A 117 8.79 -15.42 6.01
N GLU A 118 8.63 -14.57 5.03
CA GLU A 118 9.41 -14.64 3.81
C GLU A 118 10.53 -13.63 3.89
N GLU A 119 11.62 -13.94 3.23
CA GLU A 119 12.67 -12.96 3.08
C GLU A 119 12.16 -11.82 2.21
N ASP A 120 12.64 -10.62 2.52
CA ASP A 120 12.25 -9.44 1.75
C ASP A 120 13.03 -9.37 0.44
N ALA A 121 12.91 -10.43 -0.36
CA ALA A 121 13.64 -10.52 -1.61
C ALA A 121 13.11 -9.56 -2.67
N ASP A 122 11.86 -9.12 -2.53
CA ASP A 122 11.21 -8.27 -3.52
C ASP A 122 11.15 -6.81 -3.09
N GLY A 123 11.77 -6.46 -1.98
CA GLY A 123 11.79 -5.09 -1.50
C GLY A 123 10.45 -4.59 -0.98
N LEU A 124 9.60 -5.49 -0.52
CA LEU A 124 8.27 -5.13 -0.06
C LEU A 124 8.24 -4.57 1.37
N GLY A 125 9.31 -4.77 2.12
CA GLY A 125 9.38 -4.23 3.46
C GLY A 125 8.18 -4.61 4.31
N ASP A 126 7.60 -3.61 4.96
CA ASP A 126 6.45 -3.84 5.85
C ASP A 126 5.21 -4.35 5.11
N LEU A 127 5.14 -4.18 3.78
CA LEU A 127 4.01 -4.73 3.02
C LEU A 127 3.91 -6.25 3.14
N LEU A 128 5.01 -6.92 3.47
CA LEU A 128 4.96 -8.37 3.70
C LEU A 128 4.01 -8.73 4.83
N ALA A 129 3.81 -7.82 5.78
CA ALA A 129 2.89 -8.08 6.89
C ALA A 129 1.45 -8.24 6.42
N LEU A 130 1.11 -7.69 5.26
CA LEU A 130 -0.24 -7.81 4.72
C LEU A 130 -0.56 -9.21 4.23
N GLN A 131 0.41 -10.12 4.21
CA GLN A 131 0.14 -11.51 3.88
C GLN A 131 -0.89 -12.13 4.82
N VAL A 132 -1.05 -11.57 6.01
CA VAL A 132 -2.07 -12.07 6.96
C VAL A 132 -3.48 -11.97 6.39
N VAL A 133 -3.73 -11.11 5.40
CA VAL A 133 -5.06 -10.95 4.83
C VAL A 133 -5.31 -11.79 3.58
N ARG A 134 -4.32 -12.58 3.14
CA ARG A 134 -4.45 -13.33 1.88
C ARG A 134 -5.59 -14.34 1.89
N ARG A 135 -6.01 -14.77 3.05
CA ARG A 135 -7.14 -15.72 3.19
C ARG A 135 -8.49 -15.03 3.10
N TYR A 136 -8.51 -13.72 3.05
CA TYR A 136 -9.74 -12.94 3.15
C TYR A 136 -9.90 -12.09 1.90
N PRO A 137 -10.57 -12.60 0.85
CA PRO A 137 -10.61 -11.90 -0.45
C PRO A 137 -11.09 -10.45 -0.37
N VAL A 138 -12.05 -10.17 0.50
CA VAL A 138 -12.53 -8.80 0.66
C VAL A 138 -11.42 -7.89 1.17
N ARG A 139 -10.62 -8.39 2.10
CA ARG A 139 -9.53 -7.59 2.68
C ARG A 139 -8.35 -7.43 1.74
N ILE A 140 -8.17 -8.37 0.82
CA ILE A 140 -7.15 -8.22 -0.22
C ILE A 140 -7.44 -6.96 -1.04
N LYS A 141 -8.70 -6.73 -1.37
CA LYS A 141 -9.09 -5.52 -2.10
C LYS A 141 -8.78 -4.26 -1.30
N CYS A 142 -9.02 -4.28 0.00
CA CYS A 142 -8.67 -3.15 0.85
C CYS A 142 -7.16 -2.89 0.85
N ALA A 143 -6.36 -3.95 0.92
CA ALA A 143 -4.91 -3.83 0.94
C ALA A 143 -4.37 -3.29 -0.39
N LEU A 144 -5.03 -3.61 -1.50
CA LEU A 144 -4.58 -3.20 -2.82
C LEU A 144 -5.13 -1.86 -3.27
N LEU A 145 -6.11 -1.31 -2.57
CA LEU A 145 -6.74 -0.05 -3.01
C LEU A 145 -5.74 1.11 -3.13
N PRO A 146 -4.86 1.35 -2.14
CA PRO A 146 -3.89 2.43 -2.31
C PRO A 146 -2.94 2.19 -3.48
N LEU A 147 -2.59 0.94 -3.77
CA LEU A 147 -1.78 0.63 -4.94
C LEU A 147 -2.51 0.97 -6.23
N THR A 148 -3.79 0.59 -6.31
CA THR A 148 -4.61 0.91 -7.48
C THR A 148 -4.69 2.42 -7.69
N ALA A 149 -4.90 3.16 -6.61
CA ALA A 149 -4.91 4.62 -6.69
C ALA A 149 -3.60 5.16 -7.25
N LEU A 150 -2.50 4.66 -6.73
CA LEU A 150 -1.18 5.11 -7.13
C LEU A 150 -0.91 4.82 -8.60
N GLU A 151 -1.28 3.63 -9.06
CA GLU A 151 -1.10 3.25 -10.46
C GLU A 151 -1.88 4.17 -11.39
N GLU A 152 -3.12 4.48 -11.04
CA GLU A 152 -3.94 5.38 -11.85
C GLU A 152 -3.39 6.80 -11.84
N GLY A 153 -2.89 7.24 -10.69
CA GLY A 153 -2.26 8.56 -10.59
C GLY A 153 -1.02 8.67 -11.45
N ILE A 154 -0.20 7.64 -11.50
CA ILE A 154 1.00 7.62 -12.32
C ILE A 154 0.62 7.64 -13.81
N LYS A 155 -0.40 6.88 -14.20
CA LYS A 155 -0.88 6.92 -15.59
C LYS A 155 -1.33 8.32 -15.98
N ALA A 156 -2.09 8.97 -15.11
CA ALA A 156 -2.57 10.33 -15.38
C ALA A 156 -1.42 11.31 -15.50
N TYR A 157 -0.43 11.17 -14.64
CA TYR A 157 0.75 12.04 -14.70
C TYR A 157 1.51 11.86 -16.02
N ARG A 158 1.71 10.61 -16.44
CA ARG A 158 2.40 10.34 -17.69
C ARG A 158 1.62 10.84 -18.90
N ALA A 159 0.31 10.77 -18.85
CA ALA A 159 -0.53 11.30 -19.93
C ALA A 159 -0.38 12.81 -20.05
N LYS A 160 -0.22 13.51 -18.92
CA LYS A 160 -0.04 14.96 -18.95
C LYS A 160 1.32 15.39 -19.47
N THR A 161 2.35 14.57 -19.23
CA THR A 161 3.73 14.95 -19.54
C THR A 161 4.16 14.48 -20.92
N HIS A 162 3.30 13.81 -21.64
CA HIS A 162 3.56 13.39 -23.02
C HIS A 162 2.64 14.12 -24.01
#